data_45b07df7d9297b979e99c1d4df98aaef
#
_entry.id   45b07df7d9297b979e99c1d4df98aaef
#
_cell.length_a   1.000
_cell.length_b   1.000
_cell.length_c   1.000
_cell.angle_alpha   90.00
_cell.angle_beta   90.00
_cell.angle_gamma   90.00
#
_symmetry.space_group_name_H-M   'P 1'
#
loop_
_entity.id
_entity.type
_entity.pdbx_description
1 polymer ?
#
loop_
_entity_poly.entity_id
_entity_poly.type
_entity_poly.pdbx_seq_one_letter_code
_entity_poly.pdbx_strand_id
1 'polypeptide(L)'
;MNSQYALVVFSGGMDSTTALLWARREFSGVSAVSFFYGAKHNARELAAANVICRKLNIPRLEIPLDFIGKYFHSSLLKTGGAIPEGAYNETNMASTVVPFRNGIMLAAAAGLAEDSGYSAVILGNHTGDHAIYPDCRPEFIDGMARAIGTGTGGKVKLLSPFCNMTKGQIAALGAELGVDFSLTWSCYNGREKHCGKCGTCRERRDAFREAGLPDPTVYED
;
A
#
# COMPACT_ATOMS: atom_id res chain seq x y z
N MET A 1 -5.79 -29.85 7.02
CA MET A 1 -5.98 -28.54 6.34
C MET A 1 -4.59 -27.98 6.11
N ASN A 2 -4.19 -27.75 4.86
CA ASN A 2 -2.91 -27.07 4.61
C ASN A 2 -3.02 -25.64 5.14
N SER A 3 -2.28 -25.34 6.21
CA SER A 3 -2.21 -23.98 6.77
C SER A 3 -1.61 -23.06 5.73
N GLN A 4 -2.41 -22.17 5.15
CA GLN A 4 -1.95 -21.19 4.17
C GLN A 4 -1.56 -19.91 4.89
N TYR A 5 -0.33 -19.47 4.68
CA TYR A 5 0.21 -18.22 5.24
C TYR A 5 0.36 -17.17 4.12
N ALA A 6 0.08 -15.92 4.44
CA ALA A 6 0.20 -14.80 3.50
C ALA A 6 1.17 -13.72 4.00
N LEU A 7 1.90 -13.13 3.05
CA LEU A 7 2.74 -11.96 3.27
C LEU A 7 2.07 -10.74 2.62
N VAL A 8 1.71 -9.73 3.41
CA VAL A 8 1.05 -8.52 2.93
C VAL A 8 2.07 -7.42 2.70
N VAL A 9 2.10 -6.82 1.50
CA VAL A 9 2.84 -5.58 1.22
C VAL A 9 2.12 -4.45 1.95
N PHE A 10 2.75 -3.93 2.99
CA PHE A 10 2.09 -3.13 4.01
C PHE A 10 2.78 -1.80 4.24
N SER A 11 2.12 -0.71 3.89
CA SER A 11 2.62 0.66 4.10
C SER A 11 2.12 1.30 5.39
N GLY A 12 1.03 0.80 6.00
CA GLY A 12 0.32 1.48 7.08
C GLY A 12 -0.70 2.51 6.59
N GLY A 13 -0.96 2.58 5.29
CA GLY A 13 -2.05 3.33 4.68
C GLY A 13 -3.39 2.60 4.78
N MET A 14 -4.50 3.29 4.50
CA MET A 14 -5.85 2.73 4.66
C MET A 14 -6.06 1.46 3.81
N ASP A 15 -5.63 1.46 2.55
CA ASP A 15 -5.86 0.36 1.63
C ASP A 15 -5.07 -0.89 2.05
N SER A 16 -3.78 -0.72 2.36
CA SER A 16 -2.92 -1.82 2.84
C SER A 16 -3.34 -2.35 4.22
N THR A 17 -3.93 -1.49 5.08
CA THR A 17 -4.47 -1.93 6.38
C THR A 17 -5.74 -2.75 6.20
N THR A 18 -6.61 -2.34 5.26
CA THR A 18 -7.78 -3.13 4.88
C THR A 18 -7.36 -4.47 4.29
N ALA A 19 -6.31 -4.49 3.43
CA ALA A 19 -5.76 -5.73 2.88
C ALA A 19 -5.16 -6.66 3.96
N LEU A 20 -4.53 -6.08 4.99
CA LEU A 20 -3.98 -6.83 6.11
C LEU A 20 -5.09 -7.53 6.93
N LEU A 21 -6.19 -6.84 7.23
CA LEU A 21 -7.32 -7.43 7.94
C LEU A 21 -8.13 -8.39 7.08
N TRP A 22 -8.28 -8.10 5.77
CA TRP A 22 -8.84 -9.06 4.83
C TRP A 22 -8.02 -10.35 4.79
N ALA A 23 -6.69 -10.25 4.72
CA ALA A 23 -5.81 -11.42 4.75
C ALA A 23 -5.95 -12.25 6.03
N ARG A 24 -6.11 -11.59 7.19
CA ARG A 24 -6.37 -12.29 8.47
C ARG A 24 -7.65 -13.10 8.47
N ARG A 25 -8.63 -12.70 7.69
CA ARG A 25 -9.90 -13.46 7.55
C ARG A 25 -9.73 -14.67 6.64
N GLU A 26 -8.92 -14.53 5.58
CA GLU A 26 -8.80 -15.54 4.52
C GLU A 26 -7.69 -16.59 4.76
N PHE A 27 -6.68 -16.26 5.57
CA PHE A 27 -5.49 -17.10 5.78
C PHE A 27 -5.33 -17.55 7.23
N SER A 28 -4.69 -18.70 7.42
CA SER A 28 -4.40 -19.26 8.75
C SER A 28 -3.37 -18.45 9.54
N GLY A 29 -2.51 -17.71 8.84
CA GLY A 29 -1.53 -16.81 9.42
C GLY A 29 -1.08 -15.74 8.42
N VAL A 30 -0.75 -14.57 8.96
CA VAL A 30 -0.40 -13.38 8.17
C VAL A 30 0.82 -12.71 8.77
N SER A 31 1.74 -12.30 7.91
CA SER A 31 2.82 -11.36 8.23
C SER A 31 2.79 -10.18 7.29
N ALA A 32 3.41 -9.09 7.69
CA ALA A 32 3.52 -7.87 6.90
C ALA A 32 4.96 -7.63 6.46
N VAL A 33 5.15 -7.07 5.25
CA VAL A 33 6.43 -6.53 4.79
C VAL A 33 6.25 -5.06 4.41
N SER A 34 7.06 -4.19 5.00
CA SER A 34 7.09 -2.76 4.73
C SER A 34 8.41 -2.40 4.05
N PHE A 35 8.37 -1.48 3.10
CA PHE A 35 9.55 -1.07 2.35
C PHE A 35 9.94 0.38 2.67
N PHE A 36 11.22 0.59 2.98
CA PHE A 36 11.81 1.91 3.09
C PHE A 36 12.57 2.22 1.79
N TYR A 37 12.16 3.26 1.05
CA TYR A 37 12.74 3.58 -0.26
C TYR A 37 13.09 5.06 -0.44
N GLY A 38 13.18 5.82 0.66
CA GLY A 38 13.58 7.23 0.64
C GLY A 38 12.45 8.20 0.31
N ALA A 39 11.17 7.79 0.38
CA ALA A 39 10.06 8.71 0.19
C ALA A 39 9.90 9.66 1.39
N LYS A 40 9.37 10.86 1.15
CA LYS A 40 9.13 11.89 2.16
C LYS A 40 8.22 11.41 3.28
N HIS A 41 7.23 10.59 2.94
CA HIS A 41 6.24 10.03 3.87
C HIS A 41 6.65 8.70 4.51
N ASN A 42 7.74 8.05 4.07
CA ASN A 42 8.11 6.71 4.57
C ASN A 42 8.18 6.61 6.10
N ALA A 43 8.76 7.61 6.77
CA ALA A 43 8.87 7.57 8.23
C ALA A 43 7.50 7.52 8.92
N ARG A 44 6.51 8.25 8.40
CA ARG A 44 5.14 8.27 8.92
C ARG A 44 4.39 6.98 8.61
N GLU A 45 4.52 6.47 7.40
CA GLU A 45 3.93 5.18 7.02
C GLU A 45 4.49 4.05 7.89
N LEU A 46 5.81 3.96 8.03
CA LEU A 46 6.44 2.91 8.85
C LEU A 46 6.08 3.02 10.33
N ALA A 47 5.92 4.24 10.86
CA ALA A 47 5.43 4.45 12.22
C ALA A 47 3.99 3.95 12.38
N ALA A 48 3.09 4.30 11.45
CA ALA A 48 1.72 3.79 11.41
C ALA A 48 1.69 2.26 11.29
N ALA A 49 2.46 1.70 10.36
CA ALA A 49 2.58 0.26 10.17
C ALA A 49 3.04 -0.46 11.44
N ASN A 50 4.01 0.11 12.16
CA ASN A 50 4.50 -0.47 13.41
C ASN A 50 3.41 -0.48 14.51
N VAL A 51 2.69 0.63 14.68
CA VAL A 51 1.59 0.73 15.66
C VAL A 51 0.49 -0.28 15.33
N ILE A 52 0.06 -0.34 14.08
CA ILE A 52 -1.01 -1.25 13.63
C ILE A 52 -0.58 -2.72 13.83
N CYS A 53 0.62 -3.10 13.38
CA CYS A 53 1.09 -4.48 13.51
C CYS A 53 1.24 -4.92 14.96
N ARG A 54 1.73 -4.04 15.85
CA ARG A 54 1.79 -4.31 17.29
C ARG A 54 0.39 -4.50 17.89
N LYS A 55 -0.56 -3.59 17.59
CA LYS A 55 -1.94 -3.68 18.07
C LYS A 55 -2.63 -4.98 17.64
N LEU A 56 -2.33 -5.44 16.42
CA LEU A 56 -2.92 -6.64 15.83
C LEU A 56 -2.13 -7.93 16.14
N ASN A 57 -0.97 -7.82 16.80
CA ASN A 57 -0.03 -8.91 17.03
C ASN A 57 0.39 -9.62 15.73
N ILE A 58 0.72 -8.84 14.67
CA ILE A 58 1.16 -9.34 13.37
C ILE A 58 2.67 -9.12 13.25
N PRO A 59 3.45 -10.16 12.92
CA PRO A 59 4.87 -10.03 12.60
C PRO A 59 5.07 -9.11 11.39
N ARG A 60 6.04 -8.18 11.47
CA ARG A 60 6.36 -7.27 10.38
C ARG A 60 7.86 -7.21 10.12
N LEU A 61 8.23 -7.36 8.85
CA LEU A 61 9.57 -7.11 8.35
C LEU A 61 9.64 -5.71 7.73
N GLU A 62 10.78 -5.04 7.89
CA GLU A 62 11.08 -3.78 7.23
C GLU A 62 12.31 -3.95 6.34
N ILE A 63 12.17 -3.63 5.05
CA ILE A 63 13.21 -3.87 4.06
C ILE A 63 13.62 -2.57 3.40
N PRO A 64 14.91 -2.20 3.49
CA PRO A 64 15.41 -1.03 2.80
C PRO A 64 15.56 -1.30 1.29
N LEU A 65 15.08 -0.35 0.48
CA LEU A 65 15.28 -0.27 -0.96
C LEU A 65 16.03 1.04 -1.29
N ASP A 66 17.16 1.26 -0.64
CA ASP A 66 17.93 2.52 -0.65
C ASP A 66 18.31 2.98 -2.04
N PHE A 67 18.49 2.05 -3.00
CA PHE A 67 18.81 2.37 -4.38
C PHE A 67 17.71 3.20 -5.06
N ILE A 68 16.43 3.05 -4.67
CA ILE A 68 15.34 3.84 -5.22
C ILE A 68 15.55 5.32 -4.85
N GLY A 69 15.80 5.62 -3.58
CA GLY A 69 16.05 6.98 -3.12
C GLY A 69 17.33 7.60 -3.69
N LYS A 70 18.30 6.76 -4.10
CA LYS A 70 19.60 7.17 -4.62
C LYS A 70 19.62 7.42 -6.14
N TYR A 71 18.90 6.59 -6.89
CA TYR A 71 19.04 6.57 -8.36
C TYR A 71 17.76 6.95 -9.12
N PHE A 72 16.60 7.00 -8.45
CA PHE A 72 15.32 7.31 -9.10
C PHE A 72 14.92 8.76 -8.87
N HIS A 73 14.08 9.28 -9.75
CA HIS A 73 13.58 10.65 -9.69
C HIS A 73 12.05 10.64 -9.55
N SER A 74 11.55 11.27 -8.50
CA SER A 74 10.12 11.48 -8.25
C SER A 74 9.93 12.56 -7.21
N SER A 75 8.85 13.35 -7.29
CA SER A 75 8.50 14.31 -6.25
C SER A 75 8.16 13.65 -4.90
N LEU A 76 7.84 12.36 -4.88
CA LEU A 76 7.66 11.60 -3.63
C LEU A 76 8.96 11.34 -2.87
N LEU A 77 10.10 11.30 -3.55
CA LEU A 77 11.40 11.05 -2.93
C LEU A 77 11.93 12.29 -2.21
N LYS A 78 12.74 12.09 -1.17
CA LYS A 78 13.37 13.19 -0.42
C LYS A 78 14.23 14.09 -1.30
N THR A 79 14.81 13.52 -2.35
CA THR A 79 15.62 14.23 -3.36
C THR A 79 14.78 14.96 -4.41
N GLY A 80 13.47 14.71 -4.45
CA GLY A 80 12.56 15.28 -5.45
C GLY A 80 11.98 16.65 -5.07
N GLY A 81 11.29 17.28 -6.04
CA GLY A 81 10.60 18.57 -5.89
C GLY A 81 9.41 18.53 -4.91
N ALA A 82 8.64 19.62 -4.85
CA ALA A 82 7.45 19.70 -4.00
C ALA A 82 6.38 18.66 -4.39
N ILE A 83 5.62 18.20 -3.41
CA ILE A 83 4.45 17.36 -3.65
C ILE A 83 3.35 18.22 -4.28
N PRO A 84 2.77 17.84 -5.43
CA PRO A 84 1.67 18.58 -6.03
C PRO A 84 0.46 18.69 -5.10
N GLU A 85 -0.16 19.85 -5.08
CA GLU A 85 -1.44 20.09 -4.42
C GLU A 85 -2.58 19.95 -5.44
N GLY A 86 -3.77 19.65 -4.95
CA GLY A 86 -4.97 19.58 -5.78
C GLY A 86 -5.52 18.17 -5.96
N ALA A 87 -6.54 18.05 -6.82
CA ALA A 87 -7.14 16.77 -7.14
C ALA A 87 -6.19 15.90 -7.96
N TYR A 88 -6.37 14.59 -7.84
CA TYR A 88 -5.69 13.61 -8.68
C TYR A 88 -6.04 13.85 -10.16
N ASN A 89 -5.06 14.26 -10.96
CA ASN A 89 -5.15 14.28 -12.42
C ASN A 89 -3.79 13.85 -13.01
N GLU A 90 -3.82 13.38 -14.25
CA GLU A 90 -2.64 12.82 -14.93
C GLU A 90 -1.46 13.79 -14.97
N THR A 91 -1.71 15.09 -15.20
CA THR A 91 -0.67 16.10 -15.34
C THR A 91 0.03 16.38 -14.01
N ASN A 92 -0.74 16.54 -12.92
CA ASN A 92 -0.17 16.88 -11.62
C ASN A 92 0.49 15.67 -10.95
N MET A 93 -0.01 14.47 -11.19
CA MET A 93 0.45 13.28 -10.49
C MET A 93 1.58 12.54 -11.21
N ALA A 94 1.85 12.83 -12.48
CA ALA A 94 2.97 12.24 -13.22
C ALA A 94 4.32 12.39 -12.49
N SER A 95 4.55 13.54 -11.84
CA SER A 95 5.76 13.80 -11.07
C SER A 95 5.88 12.93 -9.80
N THR A 96 4.78 12.34 -9.33
CA THR A 96 4.76 11.48 -8.13
C THR A 96 5.06 10.01 -8.44
N VAL A 97 5.11 9.64 -9.71
CA VAL A 97 5.44 8.27 -10.10
C VAL A 97 6.87 7.94 -9.67
N VAL A 98 7.04 6.91 -8.87
CA VAL A 98 8.33 6.26 -8.64
C VAL A 98 8.39 5.07 -9.60
N PRO A 99 9.29 5.08 -10.60
CA PRO A 99 9.27 4.12 -11.69
C PRO A 99 9.25 2.66 -11.21
N PHE A 100 8.28 1.90 -11.68
CA PHE A 100 8.15 0.45 -11.44
C PHE A 100 8.22 0.04 -9.95
N ARG A 101 7.80 0.92 -9.02
CA ARG A 101 7.95 0.71 -7.57
C ARG A 101 7.22 -0.54 -7.10
N ASN A 102 5.97 -0.74 -7.51
CA ASN A 102 5.21 -1.93 -7.11
C ASN A 102 5.83 -3.21 -7.66
N GLY A 103 6.38 -3.19 -8.89
CA GLY A 103 7.10 -4.33 -9.45
C GLY A 103 8.32 -4.74 -8.62
N ILE A 104 9.13 -3.76 -8.20
CA ILE A 104 10.30 -3.98 -7.34
C ILE A 104 9.88 -4.56 -5.98
N MET A 105 8.87 -3.95 -5.35
CA MET A 105 8.36 -4.39 -4.04
C MET A 105 7.74 -5.79 -4.12
N LEU A 106 6.98 -6.09 -5.18
CA LEU A 106 6.37 -7.39 -5.39
C LEU A 106 7.41 -8.48 -5.66
N ALA A 107 8.46 -8.19 -6.43
CA ALA A 107 9.54 -9.13 -6.67
C ALA A 107 10.29 -9.47 -5.37
N ALA A 108 10.62 -8.46 -4.55
CA ALA A 108 11.23 -8.68 -3.24
C ALA A 108 10.32 -9.45 -2.29
N ALA A 109 9.03 -9.09 -2.22
CA ALA A 109 8.05 -9.78 -1.39
C ALA A 109 7.85 -11.24 -1.83
N ALA A 110 7.87 -11.52 -3.13
CA ALA A 110 7.73 -12.88 -3.65
C ALA A 110 8.91 -13.77 -3.27
N GLY A 111 10.15 -13.26 -3.38
CA GLY A 111 11.34 -13.97 -2.94
C GLY A 111 11.31 -14.29 -1.44
N LEU A 112 10.92 -13.31 -0.61
CA LEU A 112 10.73 -13.52 0.82
C LEU A 112 9.63 -14.53 1.13
N ALA A 113 8.51 -14.46 0.41
CA ALA A 113 7.39 -15.37 0.59
C ALA A 113 7.82 -16.81 0.27
N GLU A 114 8.56 -17.02 -0.81
CA GLU A 114 9.08 -18.34 -1.17
C GLU A 114 10.05 -18.88 -0.13
N ASP A 115 11.03 -18.06 0.30
CA ASP A 115 12.03 -18.46 1.29
C ASP A 115 11.41 -18.81 2.65
N SER A 116 10.41 -18.04 3.08
CA SER A 116 9.75 -18.19 4.37
C SER A 116 8.53 -19.13 4.34
N GLY A 117 8.20 -19.72 3.21
CA GLY A 117 7.10 -20.68 3.08
C GLY A 117 5.69 -20.06 3.07
N TYR A 118 5.55 -18.78 2.74
CA TYR A 118 4.24 -18.19 2.50
C TYR A 118 3.69 -18.64 1.14
N SER A 119 2.39 -18.90 1.10
CA SER A 119 1.70 -19.33 -0.14
C SER A 119 1.16 -18.17 -0.97
N ALA A 120 1.13 -16.96 -0.41
CA ALA A 120 0.62 -15.77 -1.10
C ALA A 120 1.35 -14.50 -0.70
N VAL A 121 1.49 -13.58 -1.68
CA VAL A 121 1.79 -12.16 -1.49
C VAL A 121 0.52 -11.38 -1.79
N ILE A 122 0.19 -10.39 -0.94
CA ILE A 122 -1.03 -9.59 -1.06
C ILE A 122 -0.66 -8.12 -1.27
N LEU A 123 -1.26 -7.48 -2.29
CA LEU A 123 -1.15 -6.07 -2.59
C LEU A 123 -2.52 -5.39 -2.52
N GLY A 124 -2.62 -4.27 -1.81
CA GLY A 124 -3.85 -3.48 -1.66
C GLY A 124 -3.91 -2.29 -2.63
N ASN A 125 -3.76 -2.52 -3.95
CA ASN A 125 -3.99 -1.50 -4.99
C ASN A 125 -5.46 -1.46 -5.42
N HIS A 126 -5.89 -0.35 -6.05
CA HIS A 126 -7.30 -0.10 -6.39
C HIS A 126 -7.46 0.66 -7.72
N THR A 127 -8.71 0.82 -8.18
CA THR A 127 -9.04 1.43 -9.48
C THR A 127 -8.57 2.89 -9.61
N GLY A 128 -8.58 3.67 -8.53
CA GLY A 128 -8.17 5.07 -8.53
C GLY A 128 -6.71 5.29 -8.93
N ASP A 129 -5.85 4.30 -8.72
CA ASP A 129 -4.44 4.34 -9.09
C ASP A 129 -4.18 4.10 -10.57
N HIS A 130 -5.12 3.48 -11.30
CA HIS A 130 -4.90 2.96 -12.66
C HIS A 130 -4.57 4.03 -13.69
N ALA A 131 -5.16 5.21 -13.56
CA ALA A 131 -4.92 6.31 -14.50
C ALA A 131 -3.49 6.84 -14.43
N ILE A 132 -2.88 6.82 -13.24
CA ILE A 132 -1.62 7.50 -12.93
C ILE A 132 -0.45 6.52 -12.86
N TYR A 133 -0.67 5.38 -12.21
CA TYR A 133 0.38 4.40 -11.90
C TYR A 133 0.22 3.13 -12.76
N PRO A 134 1.02 2.97 -13.84
CA PRO A 134 0.93 1.79 -14.71
C PRO A 134 1.10 0.47 -13.94
N ASP A 135 1.90 0.48 -12.89
CA ASP A 135 2.19 -0.68 -12.03
C ASP A 135 1.11 -0.94 -10.95
N CYS A 136 -0.07 -0.32 -11.11
CA CYS A 136 -1.30 -0.63 -10.36
C CYS A 136 -2.41 -1.23 -11.24
N ARG A 137 -2.24 -1.22 -12.57
CA ARG A 137 -3.26 -1.65 -13.53
C ARG A 137 -3.48 -3.16 -13.51
N PRO A 138 -4.69 -3.65 -13.84
CA PRO A 138 -4.99 -5.08 -13.88
C PRO A 138 -4.01 -5.88 -14.73
N GLU A 139 -3.66 -5.37 -15.92
CA GLU A 139 -2.75 -6.06 -16.85
C GLU A 139 -1.35 -6.23 -16.25
N PHE A 140 -0.89 -5.24 -15.48
CA PHE A 140 0.38 -5.33 -14.76
C PHE A 140 0.29 -6.38 -13.64
N ILE A 141 -0.77 -6.35 -12.84
CA ILE A 141 -0.99 -7.31 -11.75
C ILE A 141 -1.06 -8.74 -12.29
N ASP A 142 -1.77 -8.97 -13.39
CA ASP A 142 -1.85 -10.27 -14.05
C ASP A 142 -0.48 -10.73 -14.57
N GLY A 143 0.29 -9.81 -15.14
CA GLY A 143 1.67 -10.07 -15.58
C GLY A 143 2.57 -10.48 -14.43
N MET A 144 2.54 -9.73 -13.32
CA MET A 144 3.30 -10.04 -12.10
C MET A 144 2.85 -11.34 -11.44
N ALA A 145 1.55 -11.62 -11.42
CA ALA A 145 1.02 -12.88 -10.88
C ALA A 145 1.55 -14.09 -11.65
N ARG A 146 1.58 -14.00 -12.98
CA ARG A 146 2.18 -15.04 -13.83
C ARG A 146 3.68 -15.18 -13.58
N ALA A 147 4.41 -14.05 -13.53
CA ALA A 147 5.86 -14.06 -13.28
C ALA A 147 6.21 -14.67 -11.93
N ILE A 148 5.51 -14.24 -10.86
CA ILE A 148 5.71 -14.78 -9.51
C ILE A 148 5.37 -16.26 -9.47
N GLY A 149 4.20 -16.66 -9.97
CA GLY A 149 3.79 -18.07 -9.98
C GLY A 149 4.77 -18.95 -10.74
N THR A 150 5.22 -18.53 -11.92
CA THR A 150 6.21 -19.29 -12.71
C THR A 150 7.57 -19.29 -12.03
N GLY A 151 8.05 -18.14 -11.58
CA GLY A 151 9.38 -17.99 -10.98
C GLY A 151 9.55 -18.75 -9.66
N THR A 152 8.47 -18.93 -8.89
CA THR A 152 8.47 -19.70 -7.63
C THR A 152 8.01 -21.16 -7.81
N GLY A 153 7.88 -21.64 -9.04
CA GLY A 153 7.40 -23.00 -9.29
C GLY A 153 5.99 -23.28 -8.78
N GLY A 154 5.13 -22.25 -8.75
CA GLY A 154 3.75 -22.33 -8.27
C GLY A 154 3.57 -22.26 -6.76
N LYS A 155 4.64 -22.06 -5.99
CA LYS A 155 4.58 -22.00 -4.51
C LYS A 155 3.92 -20.73 -4.01
N VAL A 156 4.14 -19.58 -4.68
CA VAL A 156 3.63 -18.27 -4.26
C VAL A 156 2.64 -17.73 -5.27
N LYS A 157 1.49 -17.24 -4.79
CA LYS A 157 0.48 -16.54 -5.59
C LYS A 157 0.50 -15.06 -5.26
N LEU A 158 0.36 -14.19 -6.27
CA LEU A 158 0.03 -12.79 -6.04
C LEU A 158 -1.50 -12.62 -6.00
N LEU A 159 -1.99 -11.95 -4.95
CA LEU A 159 -3.39 -11.61 -4.79
C LEU A 159 -3.54 -10.08 -4.67
N SER A 160 -4.46 -9.52 -5.42
CA SER A 160 -4.83 -8.11 -5.38
C SER A 160 -6.36 -7.99 -5.24
N PRO A 161 -6.88 -8.18 -4.00
CA PRO A 161 -8.31 -8.32 -3.76
C PRO A 161 -9.11 -7.06 -4.10
N PHE A 162 -8.47 -5.90 -4.16
CA PHE A 162 -9.13 -4.61 -4.36
C PHE A 162 -8.90 -3.99 -5.72
N CYS A 163 -8.24 -4.69 -6.64
CA CYS A 163 -7.84 -4.15 -7.95
C CYS A 163 -9.01 -3.51 -8.73
N ASN A 164 -10.23 -4.04 -8.56
CA ASN A 164 -11.44 -3.54 -9.22
C ASN A 164 -12.38 -2.77 -8.27
N MET A 165 -11.92 -2.36 -7.09
CA MET A 165 -12.71 -1.60 -6.12
C MET A 165 -12.37 -0.12 -6.18
N THR A 166 -13.35 0.75 -5.85
CA THR A 166 -13.09 2.16 -5.56
C THR A 166 -12.50 2.28 -4.16
N LYS A 167 -11.84 3.41 -3.88
CA LYS A 167 -11.31 3.67 -2.55
C LYS A 167 -12.40 3.80 -1.49
N GLY A 168 -13.59 4.28 -1.86
CA GLY A 168 -14.76 4.29 -0.99
C GLY A 168 -15.23 2.90 -0.62
N GLN A 169 -15.27 1.97 -1.58
CA GLN A 169 -15.58 0.56 -1.32
C GLN A 169 -14.55 -0.10 -0.38
N ILE A 170 -13.26 0.25 -0.52
CA ILE A 170 -12.21 -0.22 0.39
C ILE A 170 -12.39 0.35 1.79
N ALA A 171 -12.77 1.64 1.92
CA ALA A 171 -13.06 2.26 3.21
C ALA A 171 -14.25 1.57 3.89
N ALA A 172 -15.33 1.29 3.16
CA ALA A 172 -16.50 0.57 3.68
C ALA A 172 -16.12 -0.85 4.14
N LEU A 173 -15.40 -1.61 3.31
CA LEU A 173 -14.91 -2.94 3.68
C LEU A 173 -13.97 -2.90 4.89
N GLY A 174 -13.08 -1.89 4.95
CA GLY A 174 -12.18 -1.71 6.08
C GLY A 174 -12.92 -1.46 7.39
N ALA A 175 -13.99 -0.65 7.36
CA ALA A 175 -14.85 -0.43 8.52
C ALA A 175 -15.55 -1.74 8.96
N GLU A 176 -16.06 -2.52 8.02
CA GLU A 176 -16.64 -3.84 8.28
C GLU A 176 -15.63 -4.81 8.92
N LEU A 177 -14.38 -4.79 8.45
CA LEU A 177 -13.29 -5.61 8.98
C LEU A 177 -12.71 -5.08 10.31
N GLY A 178 -13.17 -3.91 10.80
CA GLY A 178 -12.72 -3.32 12.05
C GLY A 178 -11.39 -2.58 11.94
N VAL A 179 -11.07 -2.00 10.79
CA VAL A 179 -9.88 -1.13 10.62
C VAL A 179 -10.04 0.11 11.50
N ASP A 180 -9.07 0.36 12.35
CA ASP A 180 -8.93 1.65 13.05
C ASP A 180 -8.20 2.65 12.12
N PHE A 181 -8.99 3.37 11.34
CA PHE A 181 -8.47 4.33 10.36
C PHE A 181 -7.73 5.51 10.99
N SER A 182 -7.93 5.79 12.30
CA SER A 182 -7.18 6.84 12.99
C SER A 182 -5.68 6.56 13.09
N LEU A 183 -5.29 5.27 12.99
CA LEU A 183 -3.91 4.81 13.02
C LEU A 183 -3.24 4.82 11.63
N THR A 184 -4.01 4.99 10.55
CA THR A 184 -3.49 4.86 9.18
C THR A 184 -2.94 6.19 8.65
N TRP A 185 -1.91 6.11 7.80
CA TRP A 185 -1.27 7.28 7.20
C TRP A 185 -1.48 7.34 5.69
N SER A 186 -1.87 8.51 5.16
CA SER A 186 -2.07 8.71 3.72
C SER A 186 -1.27 9.88 3.13
N CYS A 187 -0.91 10.90 3.92
CA CYS A 187 -0.33 12.14 3.41
C CYS A 187 1.08 11.95 2.85
N TYR A 188 1.30 12.36 1.60
CA TYR A 188 2.61 12.29 0.93
C TYR A 188 3.65 13.27 1.48
N ASN A 189 3.24 14.36 2.15
CA ASN A 189 4.18 15.34 2.71
C ASN A 189 4.95 14.84 3.94
N GLY A 190 4.48 13.80 4.62
CA GLY A 190 5.19 13.20 5.75
C GLY A 190 5.37 14.09 6.98
N ARG A 191 4.55 15.14 7.14
CA ARG A 191 4.56 16.08 8.27
C ARG A 191 3.95 15.45 9.53
N GLU A 192 3.73 16.24 10.60
CA GLU A 192 3.11 15.75 11.83
C GLU A 192 1.63 15.39 11.66
N LYS A 193 0.90 16.21 10.90
CA LYS A 193 -0.49 16.00 10.53
C LYS A 193 -0.63 15.78 9.05
N HIS A 194 -1.76 15.29 8.59
CA HIS A 194 -2.09 15.23 7.17
C HIS A 194 -2.28 16.66 6.64
N CYS A 195 -1.64 17.00 5.52
CA CYS A 195 -1.70 18.37 4.98
C CYS A 195 -3.07 18.78 4.44
N GLY A 196 -3.99 17.85 4.22
CA GLY A 196 -5.31 18.09 3.67
C GLY A 196 -5.38 18.55 2.20
N LYS A 197 -4.23 18.84 1.56
CA LYS A 197 -4.15 19.50 0.25
C LYS A 197 -3.58 18.62 -0.86
N CYS A 198 -2.70 17.66 -0.55
CA CYS A 198 -2.15 16.73 -1.55
C CYS A 198 -3.22 15.75 -2.06
N GLY A 199 -2.97 15.15 -3.23
CA GLY A 199 -3.91 14.25 -3.89
C GLY A 199 -4.44 13.15 -2.97
N THR A 200 -3.56 12.45 -2.26
CA THR A 200 -3.96 11.36 -1.34
C THR A 200 -4.77 11.81 -0.13
N CYS A 201 -4.57 13.04 0.38
CA CYS A 201 -5.42 13.58 1.44
C CYS A 201 -6.84 13.87 0.93
N ARG A 202 -6.96 14.39 -0.30
CA ARG A 202 -8.27 14.64 -0.92
C ARG A 202 -8.98 13.32 -1.22
N GLU A 203 -8.29 12.40 -1.86
CA GLU A 203 -8.81 11.08 -2.18
C GLU A 203 -9.28 10.32 -0.91
N ARG A 204 -8.55 10.45 0.20
CA ARG A 204 -8.96 9.89 1.49
C ARG A 204 -10.29 10.49 1.97
N ARG A 205 -10.44 11.83 1.96
CA ARG A 205 -11.71 12.48 2.33
C ARG A 205 -12.86 12.05 1.42
N ASP A 206 -12.59 11.95 0.12
CA ASP A 206 -13.60 11.52 -0.85
C ASP A 206 -14.02 10.07 -0.62
N ALA A 207 -13.07 9.18 -0.28
CA ALA A 207 -13.35 7.78 0.05
C ALA A 207 -14.25 7.63 1.28
N PHE A 208 -13.96 8.37 2.37
CA PHE A 208 -14.84 8.35 3.56
C PHE A 208 -16.22 8.90 3.25
N ARG A 209 -16.33 9.96 2.44
CA ARG A 209 -17.61 10.54 2.01
C ARG A 209 -18.40 9.54 1.16
N GLU A 210 -17.75 8.88 0.19
CA GLU A 210 -18.36 7.84 -0.66
C GLU A 210 -18.85 6.65 0.17
N ALA A 211 -18.08 6.25 1.17
CA ALA A 211 -18.44 5.17 2.10
C ALA A 211 -19.50 5.54 3.13
N GLY A 212 -19.90 6.83 3.24
CA GLY A 212 -20.80 7.31 4.29
C GLY A 212 -20.22 7.21 5.70
N LEU A 213 -18.90 7.25 5.83
CA LEU A 213 -18.17 7.10 7.10
C LEU A 213 -17.56 8.43 7.56
N PRO A 214 -17.45 8.67 8.88
CA PRO A 214 -16.67 9.80 9.38
C PRO A 214 -15.17 9.56 9.12
N ASP A 215 -14.47 10.60 8.62
CA ASP A 215 -13.01 10.56 8.48
C ASP A 215 -12.34 10.90 9.82
N PRO A 216 -11.65 9.97 10.49
CA PRO A 216 -11.01 10.21 11.78
C PRO A 216 -9.67 10.94 11.67
N THR A 217 -9.28 11.39 10.48
CA THR A 217 -7.97 11.96 10.20
C THR A 217 -7.84 13.38 10.75
N VAL A 218 -6.73 13.66 11.44
CA VAL A 218 -6.37 15.02 11.85
C VAL A 218 -5.59 15.68 10.71
N TYR A 219 -6.16 16.75 10.16
CA TYR A 219 -5.54 17.55 9.10
C TYR A 219 -4.89 18.82 9.67
N GLU A 220 -3.90 19.37 8.91
CA GLU A 220 -3.44 20.75 9.10
C GLU A 220 -4.58 21.71 8.71
N ASP A 221 -4.66 22.86 9.37
CA ASP A 221 -5.64 23.93 9.09
C ASP A 221 -5.32 24.63 7.75
#